data_5c6cc86b60f2c2e04ef6433eec7e972d
#
_entry.id   5c6cc86b60f2c2e04ef6433eec7e972d
#
_cell.length_a   1.000
_cell.length_b   1.000
_cell.length_c   1.000
_cell.angle_alpha   90.00
_cell.angle_beta   90.00
_cell.angle_gamma   90.00
#
_symmetry.space_group_name_H-M   'P 1'
#
loop_
_entity.id
_entity.type
_entity.pdbx_description
1 polymer ?
#
loop_
_entity_poly.entity_id
_entity_poly.type
_entity_poly.pdbx_seq_one_letter_code
_entity_poly.pdbx_strand_id
1 'polypeptide(L)'
;LFDILGPVMVGPSSSHTAGAVRIGWMTQKLLGEQPVEAKILMYGSFAATGKGHGTDRGLVAGLLGMRPDDERIPDSFEIADKAGLSYSFGLANLTSAHPNSVVLEVKGKSGRTLTVQACSLGGGRIMINRLDGLDVNCTCEIPTLIVHNLDQPGHVAEVTSMLAHKSVN
;
A
#
# COMPACT_ATOMS: atom_id res chain seq x y z
N LEU A 1 -8.31 10.78 23.09
CA LEU A 1 -7.14 11.69 23.08
C LEU A 1 -6.10 11.23 22.07
N PHE A 2 -5.78 9.94 22.01
CA PHE A 2 -4.76 9.39 21.09
C PHE A 2 -5.17 9.46 19.60
N ASP A 3 -6.45 9.48 19.28
CA ASP A 3 -6.94 9.66 17.90
C ASP A 3 -6.70 11.07 17.34
N ILE A 4 -6.37 12.04 18.21
CA ILE A 4 -6.08 13.43 17.87
C ILE A 4 -4.58 13.66 17.67
N LEU A 5 -3.76 12.87 18.37
CA LEU A 5 -2.30 12.90 18.23
C LEU A 5 -1.93 12.08 16.98
N GLY A 6 -1.68 12.68 15.86
CA GLY A 6 -1.26 11.99 14.65
C GLY A 6 -0.14 10.95 14.88
N PRO A 7 0.15 10.10 13.90
CA PRO A 7 1.19 9.08 14.03
C PRO A 7 2.57 9.70 14.23
N VAL A 8 3.47 8.99 14.91
CA VAL A 8 4.90 9.32 14.84
C VAL A 8 5.34 9.13 13.40
N MET A 9 5.86 10.19 12.78
CA MET A 9 6.14 10.20 11.35
C MET A 9 7.25 11.17 11.00
N VAL A 10 7.93 10.90 9.90
CA VAL A 10 8.85 11.81 9.21
C VAL A 10 8.14 12.40 8.00
N GLY A 11 8.16 13.73 7.87
CA GLY A 11 7.56 14.45 6.76
C GLY A 11 6.39 15.37 7.18
N PRO A 12 5.91 16.22 6.27
CA PRO A 12 5.03 17.32 6.59
C PRO A 12 3.55 16.96 6.72
N SER A 13 3.13 15.75 6.31
CA SER A 13 1.71 15.42 6.17
C SER A 13 1.37 13.98 6.58
N SER A 14 0.45 13.83 7.53
CA SER A 14 -0.03 12.51 7.95
C SER A 14 -0.83 11.78 6.87
N SER A 15 -1.48 12.48 5.96
CA SER A 15 -2.21 11.87 4.85
C SER A 15 -1.32 11.64 3.63
N HIS A 16 -0.48 12.62 3.25
CA HIS A 16 0.33 12.55 2.03
C HIS A 16 1.67 11.84 2.25
N THR A 17 2.34 12.03 3.39
CA THR A 17 3.61 11.34 3.66
C THR A 17 3.36 10.02 4.39
N ALA A 18 2.86 10.03 5.62
CA ALA A 18 2.71 8.82 6.43
C ALA A 18 1.74 7.81 5.79
N GLY A 19 0.61 8.30 5.24
CA GLY A 19 -0.34 7.45 4.52
C GLY A 19 0.28 6.81 3.27
N ALA A 20 1.06 7.57 2.50
CA ALA A 20 1.76 7.05 1.32
C ALA A 20 2.81 5.99 1.69
N VAL A 21 3.63 6.24 2.72
CA VAL A 21 4.60 5.25 3.23
C VAL A 21 3.87 3.96 3.63
N ARG A 22 2.76 4.08 4.36
CA ARG A 22 2.00 2.91 4.80
C ARG A 22 1.40 2.12 3.64
N ILE A 23 0.91 2.80 2.59
CA ILE A 23 0.41 2.15 1.37
C ILE A 23 1.54 1.37 0.69
N GLY A 24 2.69 1.99 0.45
CA GLY A 24 3.85 1.34 -0.16
C GLY A 24 4.33 0.14 0.67
N TRP A 25 4.41 0.31 2.00
CA TRP A 25 4.83 -0.75 2.92
C TRP A 25 3.85 -1.94 2.92
N MET A 26 2.53 -1.69 2.95
CA MET A 26 1.55 -2.77 2.85
C MET A 26 1.60 -3.46 1.50
N THR A 27 1.82 -2.73 0.41
CA THR A 27 2.01 -3.32 -0.93
C THR A 27 3.22 -4.25 -0.96
N GLN A 28 4.35 -3.84 -0.39
CA GLN A 28 5.54 -4.68 -0.26
C GLN A 28 5.27 -5.94 0.56
N LYS A 29 4.51 -5.82 1.68
CA LYS A 29 4.11 -6.95 2.52
C LYS A 29 3.21 -7.93 1.77
N LEU A 30 2.24 -7.45 1.00
CA LEU A 30 1.34 -8.26 0.19
C LEU A 30 2.06 -8.95 -0.97
N LEU A 31 3.05 -8.29 -1.59
CA LEU A 31 3.92 -8.91 -2.58
C LEU A 31 4.73 -10.06 -1.97
N GLY A 32 5.10 -9.95 -0.70
CA GLY A 32 5.84 -10.98 0.05
C GLY A 32 7.35 -10.99 -0.18
N GLU A 33 7.85 -10.07 -0.99
CA GLU A 33 9.26 -9.90 -1.31
C GLU A 33 9.60 -8.44 -1.63
N GLN A 34 10.88 -8.14 -1.81
CA GLN A 34 11.31 -6.80 -2.23
C GLN A 34 10.93 -6.58 -3.70
N PRO A 35 10.16 -5.53 -4.03
CA PRO A 35 9.89 -5.20 -5.43
C PRO A 35 11.16 -4.74 -6.13
N VAL A 36 11.30 -5.12 -7.40
CA VAL A 36 12.36 -4.67 -8.32
C VAL A 36 11.84 -3.71 -9.38
N GLU A 37 10.53 -3.68 -9.58
CA GLU A 37 9.87 -2.77 -10.49
C GLU A 37 8.56 -2.28 -9.88
N ALA A 38 8.26 -0.97 -10.02
CA ALA A 38 7.04 -0.36 -9.54
C ALA A 38 6.54 0.72 -10.50
N LYS A 39 5.28 0.63 -10.92
CA LYS A 39 4.57 1.70 -11.58
C LYS A 39 3.57 2.30 -10.62
N ILE A 40 3.71 3.59 -10.34
CA ILE A 40 3.00 4.32 -9.30
C ILE A 40 2.06 5.32 -9.98
N LEU A 41 0.76 5.02 -10.00
CA LEU A 41 -0.25 5.83 -10.65
C LEU A 41 -1.05 6.59 -9.60
N MET A 42 -0.82 7.89 -9.47
CA MET A 42 -1.46 8.75 -8.48
C MET A 42 -2.75 9.36 -9.00
N TYR A 43 -3.72 9.60 -8.11
CA TYR A 43 -5.00 10.20 -8.40
C TYR A 43 -5.30 11.37 -7.47
N GLY A 44 -6.08 12.35 -7.97
CA GLY A 44 -6.63 13.44 -7.19
C GLY A 44 -5.56 14.27 -6.48
N SER A 45 -5.67 14.46 -5.18
CA SER A 45 -4.73 15.25 -4.38
C SER A 45 -3.33 14.65 -4.33
N PHE A 46 -3.20 13.32 -4.33
CA PHE A 46 -1.89 12.65 -4.42
C PHE A 46 -1.16 13.03 -5.71
N ALA A 47 -1.87 13.16 -6.82
CA ALA A 47 -1.29 13.59 -8.10
C ALA A 47 -0.98 15.10 -8.10
N ALA A 48 -1.91 15.92 -7.58
CA ALA A 48 -1.81 17.38 -7.66
C ALA A 48 -0.73 17.96 -6.74
N THR A 49 -0.56 17.40 -5.53
CA THR A 49 0.30 17.95 -4.48
C THR A 49 1.42 17.00 -4.03
N GLY A 50 1.54 15.84 -4.66
CA GLY A 50 2.39 14.74 -4.21
C GLY A 50 3.86 15.12 -4.02
N LYS A 51 4.45 15.89 -4.93
CA LYS A 51 5.84 16.35 -4.83
C LYS A 51 6.05 17.30 -3.65
N GLY A 52 5.12 18.23 -3.41
CA GLY A 52 5.23 19.22 -2.33
C GLY A 52 5.05 18.63 -0.93
N HIS A 53 4.28 17.56 -0.81
CA HIS A 53 3.96 16.91 0.47
C HIS A 53 4.65 15.55 0.67
N GLY A 54 5.61 15.18 -0.21
CA GLY A 54 6.40 13.97 -0.07
C GLY A 54 5.64 12.67 -0.30
N THR A 55 4.53 12.69 -1.04
CA THR A 55 3.76 11.48 -1.39
C THR A 55 4.58 10.53 -2.24
N ASP A 56 5.29 11.05 -3.22
CA ASP A 56 6.16 10.30 -4.12
C ASP A 56 7.28 9.58 -3.35
N ARG A 57 8.00 10.30 -2.49
CA ARG A 57 9.04 9.74 -1.62
C ARG A 57 8.46 8.74 -0.63
N GLY A 58 7.28 9.05 -0.06
CA GLY A 58 6.59 8.17 0.87
C GLY A 58 6.21 6.83 0.25
N LEU A 59 5.65 6.83 -0.97
CA LEU A 59 5.29 5.59 -1.68
C LEU A 59 6.52 4.72 -1.94
N VAL A 60 7.61 5.32 -2.44
CA VAL A 60 8.87 4.61 -2.71
C VAL A 60 9.49 4.10 -1.41
N ALA A 61 9.55 4.93 -0.35
CA ALA A 61 10.05 4.52 0.96
C ALA A 61 9.29 3.30 1.50
N GLY A 62 7.96 3.32 1.41
CA GLY A 62 7.14 2.18 1.81
C GLY A 62 7.43 0.91 1.00
N LEU A 63 7.60 1.01 -0.32
CA LEU A 63 7.99 -0.12 -1.18
C LEU A 63 9.37 -0.69 -0.82
N LEU A 64 10.25 0.12 -0.25
CA LEU A 64 11.53 -0.30 0.32
C LEU A 64 11.41 -0.92 1.72
N GLY A 65 10.21 -0.99 2.29
CA GLY A 65 9.95 -1.56 3.61
C GLY A 65 10.09 -0.58 4.77
N MET A 66 10.24 0.72 4.50
CA MET A 66 10.30 1.76 5.53
C MET A 66 8.93 1.96 6.17
N ARG A 67 8.94 2.36 7.45
CA ARG A 67 7.74 2.77 8.21
C ARG A 67 7.60 4.30 8.20
N PRO A 68 6.43 4.85 8.60
CA PRO A 68 6.21 6.29 8.59
C PRO A 68 7.18 7.12 9.46
N ASP A 69 7.79 6.52 10.46
CA ASP A 69 8.76 7.10 11.40
C ASP A 69 10.24 6.93 10.97
N ASP A 70 10.49 6.37 9.79
CA ASP A 70 11.85 6.12 9.29
C ASP A 70 12.49 7.43 8.78
N GLU A 71 13.60 7.82 9.40
CA GLU A 71 14.35 9.05 9.06
C GLU A 71 14.91 9.06 7.63
N ARG A 72 14.99 7.89 6.98
CA ARG A 72 15.52 7.74 5.61
C ARG A 72 14.49 8.05 4.52
N ILE A 73 13.23 8.34 4.87
CA ILE A 73 12.16 8.66 3.89
C ILE A 73 12.58 9.77 2.91
N PRO A 74 13.22 10.87 3.33
CA PRO A 74 13.69 11.91 2.40
C PRO A 74 14.66 11.41 1.34
N ASP A 75 15.44 10.38 1.63
CA ASP A 75 16.48 9.81 0.77
C ASP A 75 15.99 8.55 0.01
N SER A 76 14.68 8.29 0.04
CA SER A 76 14.08 7.06 -0.49
C SER A 76 14.41 6.81 -1.97
N PHE A 77 14.53 7.84 -2.78
CA PHE A 77 14.88 7.68 -4.21
C PHE A 77 16.32 7.18 -4.41
N GLU A 78 17.27 7.75 -3.68
CA GLU A 78 18.67 7.30 -3.75
C GLU A 78 18.81 5.86 -3.21
N ILE A 79 18.05 5.54 -2.17
CA ILE A 79 18.02 4.19 -1.59
C ILE A 79 17.38 3.20 -2.57
N ALA A 80 16.33 3.60 -3.28
CA ALA A 80 15.68 2.79 -4.31
C ALA A 80 16.65 2.46 -5.45
N ASP A 81 17.37 3.46 -5.94
CA ASP A 81 18.37 3.29 -7.00
C ASP A 81 19.47 2.31 -6.57
N LYS A 82 19.99 2.46 -5.34
CA LYS A 82 20.99 1.55 -4.77
C LYS A 82 20.46 0.13 -4.53
N ALA A 83 19.18 0.02 -4.21
CA ALA A 83 18.51 -1.28 -4.00
C ALA A 83 18.09 -1.97 -5.31
N GLY A 84 18.24 -1.29 -6.46
CA GLY A 84 17.84 -1.80 -7.77
C GLY A 84 16.33 -1.82 -7.98
N LEU A 85 15.55 -0.97 -7.28
CA LEU A 85 14.15 -0.77 -7.53
C LEU A 85 13.97 0.25 -8.66
N SER A 86 13.53 -0.22 -9.83
CA SER A 86 13.09 0.66 -10.93
C SER A 86 11.66 1.12 -10.66
N TYR A 87 11.40 2.43 -10.74
CA TYR A 87 10.06 2.96 -10.50
C TYR A 87 9.71 4.07 -11.49
N SER A 88 8.41 4.23 -11.75
CA SER A 88 7.87 5.30 -12.57
C SER A 88 6.61 5.88 -11.96
N PHE A 89 6.37 7.18 -12.20
CA PHE A 89 5.16 7.87 -11.76
C PHE A 89 4.26 8.20 -12.94
N GLY A 90 2.95 8.10 -12.73
CA GLY A 90 1.94 8.47 -13.71
C GLY A 90 0.64 8.89 -13.03
N LEU A 91 -0.38 9.12 -13.84
CA LEU A 91 -1.72 9.47 -13.39
C LEU A 91 -2.63 8.25 -13.50
N ALA A 92 -3.40 7.99 -12.45
CA ALA A 92 -4.48 7.01 -12.49
C ALA A 92 -5.77 7.67 -13.01
N ASN A 93 -6.50 6.95 -13.85
CA ASN A 93 -7.86 7.33 -14.24
C ASN A 93 -8.84 6.49 -13.43
N LEU A 94 -9.31 7.05 -12.29
CA LEU A 94 -10.22 6.37 -11.37
C LEU A 94 -11.55 7.12 -11.33
N THR A 95 -12.65 6.38 -11.32
CA THR A 95 -13.99 6.94 -11.18
C THR A 95 -14.43 6.84 -9.71
N SER A 96 -14.90 7.95 -9.14
CA SER A 96 -15.44 8.01 -7.76
C SER A 96 -14.47 7.49 -6.67
N ALA A 97 -13.16 7.65 -6.86
CA ALA A 97 -12.15 7.27 -5.90
C ALA A 97 -11.88 8.40 -4.87
N HIS A 98 -11.34 8.02 -3.72
CA HIS A 98 -10.88 9.00 -2.72
C HIS A 98 -9.77 9.88 -3.32
N PRO A 99 -9.72 11.21 -3.03
CA PRO A 99 -8.71 12.12 -3.61
C PRO A 99 -7.26 11.70 -3.35
N ASN A 100 -6.98 11.02 -2.25
CA ASN A 100 -5.65 10.52 -1.90
C ASN A 100 -5.47 9.06 -2.31
N SER A 101 -5.84 8.71 -3.54
CA SER A 101 -5.72 7.34 -4.07
C SER A 101 -4.48 7.15 -4.93
N VAL A 102 -4.02 5.91 -4.97
CA VAL A 102 -2.92 5.45 -5.82
C VAL A 102 -3.18 4.03 -6.30
N VAL A 103 -2.73 3.72 -7.49
CA VAL A 103 -2.59 2.35 -7.99
C VAL A 103 -1.09 2.03 -8.09
N LEU A 104 -0.69 0.95 -7.44
CA LEU A 104 0.68 0.43 -7.44
C LEU A 104 0.68 -0.89 -8.22
N GLU A 105 1.35 -0.91 -9.36
CA GLU A 105 1.65 -2.12 -10.12
C GLU A 105 3.10 -2.49 -9.80
N VAL A 106 3.31 -3.58 -9.06
CA VAL A 106 4.63 -3.97 -8.59
C VAL A 106 5.04 -5.35 -9.06
N LYS A 107 6.35 -5.56 -9.23
CA LYS A 107 6.94 -6.82 -9.60
C LYS A 107 8.09 -7.15 -8.67
N GLY A 108 8.10 -8.34 -8.11
CA GLY A 108 9.14 -8.86 -7.26
C GLY A 108 10.27 -9.54 -8.04
N LYS A 109 11.36 -9.86 -7.34
CA LYS A 109 12.53 -10.53 -7.90
C LYS A 109 12.21 -11.92 -8.43
N SER A 110 11.25 -12.63 -7.82
CA SER A 110 10.78 -13.94 -8.28
C SER A 110 9.97 -13.89 -9.58
N GLY A 111 9.61 -12.70 -10.06
CA GLY A 111 8.69 -12.46 -11.17
C GLY A 111 7.22 -12.35 -10.73
N ARG A 112 6.91 -12.51 -9.43
CA ARG A 112 5.56 -12.28 -8.89
C ARG A 112 5.15 -10.84 -9.13
N THR A 113 3.93 -10.65 -9.59
CA THR A 113 3.32 -9.33 -9.80
C THR A 113 2.14 -9.13 -8.85
N LEU A 114 1.86 -7.88 -8.52
CA LEU A 114 0.71 -7.50 -7.71
C LEU A 114 0.24 -6.11 -8.11
N THR A 115 -1.06 -5.93 -8.25
CA THR A 115 -1.68 -4.62 -8.44
C THR A 115 -2.51 -4.26 -7.21
N VAL A 116 -2.18 -3.13 -6.59
CA VAL A 116 -2.85 -2.62 -5.38
C VAL A 116 -3.46 -1.26 -5.68
N GLN A 117 -4.78 -1.12 -5.50
CA GLN A 117 -5.42 0.19 -5.43
C GLN A 117 -5.71 0.50 -3.97
N ALA A 118 -5.19 1.63 -3.49
CA ALA A 118 -5.35 2.03 -2.09
C ALA A 118 -5.55 3.54 -1.98
N CYS A 119 -6.06 3.99 -0.82
CA CYS A 119 -6.15 5.40 -0.49
C CYS A 119 -5.71 5.68 0.95
N SER A 120 -5.25 6.90 1.17
CA SER A 120 -4.98 7.43 2.50
C SER A 120 -6.20 8.16 3.03
N LEU A 121 -6.65 7.76 4.23
CA LEU A 121 -7.81 8.32 4.92
C LEU A 121 -7.44 9.47 5.88
N GLY A 122 -6.14 9.80 5.97
CA GLY A 122 -5.62 10.76 6.96
C GLY A 122 -5.22 10.12 8.29
N GLY A 123 -4.42 10.84 9.09
CA GLY A 123 -3.90 10.32 10.36
C GLY A 123 -3.03 9.07 10.22
N GLY A 124 -2.41 8.84 9.07
CA GLY A 124 -1.67 7.62 8.78
C GLY A 124 -2.53 6.40 8.48
N ARG A 125 -3.86 6.51 8.52
CA ARG A 125 -4.78 5.41 8.17
C ARG A 125 -4.90 5.26 6.67
N ILE A 126 -5.05 4.02 6.23
CA ILE A 126 -5.19 3.67 4.81
C ILE A 126 -6.36 2.71 4.59
N MET A 127 -6.79 2.60 3.34
CA MET A 127 -7.70 1.58 2.87
C MET A 127 -7.12 0.97 1.60
N ILE A 128 -6.95 -0.35 1.56
CA ILE A 128 -6.74 -1.08 0.32
C ILE A 128 -8.12 -1.40 -0.24
N ASN A 129 -8.41 -0.83 -1.40
CA ASN A 129 -9.71 -0.96 -2.05
C ASN A 129 -9.76 -2.14 -3.01
N ARG A 130 -8.63 -2.40 -3.72
CA ARG A 130 -8.54 -3.50 -4.69
C ARG A 130 -7.18 -4.19 -4.65
N LEU A 131 -7.21 -5.51 -4.88
CA LEU A 131 -6.04 -6.35 -5.14
C LEU A 131 -6.27 -7.12 -6.45
N ASP A 132 -5.36 -6.96 -7.41
CA ASP A 132 -5.44 -7.59 -8.73
C ASP A 132 -6.83 -7.44 -9.40
N GLY A 133 -7.41 -6.23 -9.25
CA GLY A 133 -8.72 -5.89 -9.79
C GLY A 133 -9.93 -6.31 -8.96
N LEU A 134 -9.75 -7.09 -7.89
CA LEU A 134 -10.82 -7.54 -6.99
C LEU A 134 -11.02 -6.57 -5.82
N ASP A 135 -12.26 -6.26 -5.49
CA ASP A 135 -12.59 -5.39 -4.36
C ASP A 135 -12.35 -6.10 -3.02
N VAL A 136 -11.60 -5.46 -2.10
CA VAL A 136 -11.25 -6.06 -0.79
C VAL A 136 -11.57 -5.20 0.42
N ASN A 137 -11.46 -3.87 0.33
CA ASN A 137 -11.77 -2.90 1.41
C ASN A 137 -11.11 -3.22 2.77
N CYS A 138 -9.78 -3.35 2.78
CA CYS A 138 -8.99 -3.69 3.96
C CYS A 138 -8.25 -2.47 4.52
N THR A 139 -8.45 -2.16 5.83
CA THR A 139 -7.74 -1.05 6.51
C THR A 139 -6.32 -1.41 6.94
N CYS A 140 -5.97 -2.67 6.97
CA CYS A 140 -4.67 -3.18 7.46
C CYS A 140 -4.35 -2.76 8.93
N GLU A 141 -5.36 -2.46 9.76
CA GLU A 141 -5.19 -2.12 11.17
C GLU A 141 -5.15 -3.34 12.07
N ILE A 142 -5.81 -4.40 11.64
CA ILE A 142 -5.85 -5.70 12.32
C ILE A 142 -5.26 -6.78 11.41
N PRO A 143 -4.75 -7.90 11.97
CA PRO A 143 -4.36 -9.05 11.18
C PRO A 143 -5.53 -9.51 10.30
N THR A 144 -5.31 -9.55 9.00
CA THR A 144 -6.36 -9.84 8.01
C THR A 144 -5.87 -10.90 7.04
N LEU A 145 -6.66 -11.94 6.85
CA LEU A 145 -6.46 -12.94 5.81
C LEU A 145 -7.38 -12.62 4.62
N ILE A 146 -6.80 -12.47 3.45
CA ILE A 146 -7.54 -12.30 2.20
C ILE A 146 -7.42 -13.60 1.42
N VAL A 147 -8.57 -14.24 1.15
CA VAL A 147 -8.64 -15.46 0.37
C VAL A 147 -9.26 -15.16 -0.98
N HIS A 148 -8.49 -15.38 -2.04
CA HIS A 148 -8.98 -15.29 -3.40
C HIS A 148 -9.28 -16.72 -3.90
N ASN A 149 -10.53 -16.99 -4.21
CA ASN A 149 -10.98 -18.29 -4.74
C ASN A 149 -12.00 -18.11 -5.88
N LEU A 150 -12.24 -19.16 -6.62
CA LEU A 150 -13.38 -19.23 -7.53
C LEU A 150 -14.64 -19.41 -6.68
N ASP A 151 -15.70 -18.66 -6.97
CA ASP A 151 -16.98 -18.77 -6.25
C ASP A 151 -17.73 -20.05 -6.68
N GLN A 152 -17.47 -21.12 -5.93
CA GLN A 152 -18.08 -22.43 -6.15
C GLN A 152 -18.60 -23.02 -4.84
N PRO A 153 -19.66 -23.84 -4.89
CA PRO A 153 -20.18 -24.52 -3.70
C PRO A 153 -19.08 -25.32 -2.97
N GLY A 154 -19.04 -25.15 -1.64
CA GLY A 154 -18.11 -25.85 -0.77
C GLY A 154 -16.81 -25.13 -0.44
N HIS A 155 -16.32 -24.18 -1.25
CA HIS A 155 -15.03 -23.49 -1.02
C HIS A 155 -15.02 -22.70 0.31
N VAL A 156 -16.11 -22.03 0.67
CA VAL A 156 -16.19 -21.33 1.96
C VAL A 156 -16.11 -22.31 3.12
N ALA A 157 -16.79 -23.47 3.02
CA ALA A 157 -16.73 -24.51 4.05
C ALA A 157 -15.33 -25.09 4.19
N GLU A 158 -14.62 -25.32 3.09
CA GLU A 158 -13.25 -25.81 3.08
C GLU A 158 -12.30 -24.84 3.78
N VAL A 159 -12.33 -23.54 3.41
CA VAL A 159 -11.49 -22.50 4.03
C VAL A 159 -11.79 -22.37 5.52
N THR A 160 -13.07 -22.29 5.90
CA THR A 160 -13.45 -22.14 7.31
C THR A 160 -13.09 -23.37 8.15
N SER A 161 -13.22 -24.57 7.60
CA SER A 161 -12.78 -25.81 8.26
C SER A 161 -11.26 -25.82 8.46
N MET A 162 -10.50 -25.40 7.46
CA MET A 162 -9.03 -25.30 7.56
C MET A 162 -8.61 -24.30 8.64
N LEU A 163 -9.28 -23.13 8.73
CA LEU A 163 -9.02 -22.13 9.75
C LEU A 163 -9.36 -22.65 11.14
N ALA A 164 -10.49 -23.34 11.30
CA ALA A 164 -10.90 -23.95 12.56
C ALA A 164 -9.87 -24.99 13.05
N HIS A 165 -9.36 -25.85 12.16
CA HIS A 165 -8.28 -26.81 12.49
C HIS A 165 -6.97 -26.12 12.92
N LYS A 166 -6.74 -24.88 12.52
CA LYS A 166 -5.59 -24.05 12.93
C LYS A 166 -5.90 -23.16 14.13
N SER A 167 -7.05 -23.35 14.79
CA SER A 167 -7.52 -22.52 15.92
C SER A 167 -7.58 -21.02 15.62
N VAL A 168 -7.91 -20.67 14.37
CA VAL A 168 -8.15 -19.30 13.93
C VAL A 168 -9.64 -19.04 13.97
N ASN A 169 -10.07 -18.04 14.75
CA ASN A 169 -11.47 -17.60 14.87
C ASN A 169 -11.71 -16.34 14.04
#